data_a023149fd2c113d16e4972f0d3b3787e
#
_entry.id   a023149fd2c113d16e4972f0d3b3787e
#
_cell.length_a   1.000
_cell.length_b   1.000
_cell.length_c   1.000
_cell.angle_alpha   90.00
_cell.angle_beta   90.00
_cell.angle_gamma   90.00
#
_symmetry.space_group_name_H-M   'P 1'
#
loop_
_entity.id
_entity.type
_entity.pdbx_description
1 polymer ?
#
loop_
_entity_poly.entity_id
_entity_poly.type
_entity_poly.pdbx_seq_one_letter_code
_entity_poly.pdbx_strand_id
1 'polypeptide(L)'
;MRKLFASLTIAATVAGTVYANEISVHSLQSGTQFSGTPIHDHGIHGENQVIAVLDTGLDVNLCYFVEPDGSAPPINTGTPNGGLQSDHVNPARRKVIAYDFLYSCDQFPNTNGCDDPANALDYDNQGHGTHAAAAAAGDRLPAIAHDYADSIAPGAKLVIQDAGYVGGDNCSQRPGIGCPVNLTPILDQAYKQGARIHSNSWGDRQGVPVPLPSPTANYSQSARDVDAFVYAHPDMLVVFNTGNGSNLDPPASSLSAPGCAKNTLQVGGTRTQTRGDDILAGFSLIGPTRDGRIKPDVVGPAWVTAGDAKVITNNECGVTQQGGTSWASPTIAGAAALVRQYYTEGFYPTGVATPSNQFTPSAALLKATIIAAAHRIADKQTSSTDTVALPTPSAEQGFGFPVLDDALYFPGDRPKLRVVDTPLASGLAQNESSTIRLNIRAGTPFKAVLVWTDPAGVVRGNSDSTAELVNDLDLTVTTPSGSLLNGNGHPDRLNNVEAVSIDAPENGTYTITINATHIAQGPRQSYALVITGDVDDSVAASRHRAVRH
;
A
#
# COMPACT_ATOMS: atom_id res chain seq x y z
N MET A 1 -14.26 71.96 -6.68
CA MET A 1 -13.17 70.96 -6.46
C MET A 1 -13.62 69.98 -5.42
N ARG A 2 -14.14 68.81 -5.83
CA ARG A 2 -14.48 67.72 -4.96
C ARG A 2 -13.42 66.64 -5.15
N LYS A 3 -12.65 66.34 -4.10
CA LYS A 3 -11.67 65.26 -4.09
C LYS A 3 -12.41 63.92 -3.81
N LEU A 4 -12.38 63.01 -4.80
CA LEU A 4 -12.73 61.60 -4.60
C LEU A 4 -11.58 60.94 -3.83
N PHE A 5 -11.87 60.39 -2.67
CA PHE A 5 -11.04 59.39 -2.01
C PHE A 5 -11.47 57.99 -2.50
N ALA A 6 -10.61 57.35 -3.26
CA ALA A 6 -10.74 55.92 -3.58
C ALA A 6 -10.20 55.10 -2.40
N SER A 7 -11.08 54.41 -1.70
CA SER A 7 -10.68 53.41 -0.71
C SER A 7 -10.18 52.18 -1.44
N LEU A 8 -8.91 51.89 -1.31
CA LEU A 8 -8.28 50.65 -1.75
C LEU A 8 -8.52 49.58 -0.65
N THR A 9 -9.50 48.71 -0.86
CA THR A 9 -9.70 47.55 -0.01
C THR A 9 -8.65 46.50 -0.42
N ILE A 10 -7.61 46.35 0.40
CA ILE A 10 -6.67 45.24 0.30
C ILE A 10 -7.39 44.02 0.85
N ALA A 11 -7.83 43.13 -0.02
CA ALA A 11 -8.23 41.81 0.35
C ALA A 11 -6.96 41.05 0.79
N ALA A 12 -6.75 40.90 2.09
CA ALA A 12 -5.77 39.99 2.62
C ALA A 12 -6.26 38.58 2.32
N THR A 13 -5.69 37.95 1.32
CA THR A 13 -5.80 36.48 1.17
C THR A 13 -5.05 35.87 2.33
N VAL A 14 -5.78 35.34 3.29
CA VAL A 14 -5.23 34.42 4.29
C VAL A 14 -4.82 33.17 3.49
N ALA A 15 -3.54 33.07 3.15
CA ALA A 15 -2.99 31.79 2.73
C ALA A 15 -3.06 30.87 3.96
N GLY A 16 -4.09 30.03 4.02
CA GLY A 16 -4.16 28.98 5.02
C GLY A 16 -2.91 28.11 4.87
N THR A 17 -2.29 27.79 5.98
CA THR A 17 -1.19 26.82 6.02
C THR A 17 -1.78 25.46 5.64
N VAL A 18 -1.46 24.94 4.46
CA VAL A 18 -1.88 23.62 4.02
C VAL A 18 -0.94 22.60 4.67
N TYR A 19 -1.49 21.62 5.35
CA TYR A 19 -0.74 20.60 6.06
C TYR A 19 -0.45 19.39 5.16
N ALA A 20 0.68 18.72 5.40
CA ALA A 20 1.17 17.68 4.50
C ALA A 20 0.27 16.42 4.44
N ASN A 21 -0.56 16.13 5.45
CA ASN A 21 -1.50 15.03 5.36
C ASN A 21 -2.67 15.35 4.42
N GLU A 22 -3.21 16.55 4.51
CA GLU A 22 -4.23 17.06 3.57
C GLU A 22 -3.70 16.97 2.12
N ILE A 23 -2.44 17.37 1.88
CA ILE A 23 -1.77 17.20 0.59
C ILE A 23 -1.76 15.73 0.16
N SER A 24 -1.43 14.81 1.06
CA SER A 24 -1.37 13.37 0.77
C SER A 24 -2.74 12.79 0.40
N VAL A 25 -3.79 13.18 1.15
CA VAL A 25 -5.18 12.76 0.90
C VAL A 25 -5.67 13.24 -0.46
N HIS A 26 -5.45 14.52 -0.79
CA HIS A 26 -5.82 15.08 -2.09
C HIS A 26 -5.02 14.44 -3.24
N SER A 27 -3.70 14.33 -3.09
CA SER A 27 -2.83 13.80 -4.15
C SER A 27 -3.14 12.35 -4.49
N LEU A 28 -3.42 11.50 -3.48
CA LEU A 28 -3.78 10.10 -3.70
C LEU A 28 -5.19 9.92 -4.27
N GLN A 29 -6.10 10.86 -4.04
CA GLN A 29 -7.45 10.75 -4.58
C GLN A 29 -7.57 11.38 -5.96
N SER A 30 -7.11 12.63 -6.15
CA SER A 30 -7.34 13.42 -7.37
C SER A 30 -6.07 13.78 -8.16
N GLY A 31 -4.89 13.50 -7.63
CA GLY A 31 -3.62 13.92 -8.22
C GLY A 31 -3.33 15.42 -8.07
N THR A 32 -4.01 16.10 -7.15
CA THR A 32 -3.81 17.53 -6.85
C THR A 32 -3.40 17.69 -5.39
N GLN A 33 -2.72 18.80 -5.06
CA GLN A 33 -2.28 19.02 -3.66
C GLN A 33 -3.36 19.70 -2.78
N PHE A 34 -4.30 20.42 -3.38
CA PHE A 34 -5.10 21.41 -2.66
C PHE A 34 -6.59 21.33 -2.93
N SER A 35 -7.05 20.40 -3.74
CA SER A 35 -8.47 20.31 -4.07
C SER A 35 -8.86 18.95 -4.61
N GLY A 36 -10.07 18.52 -4.22
CA GLY A 36 -10.71 17.32 -4.72
C GLY A 36 -10.37 16.07 -3.91
N THR A 37 -11.41 15.51 -3.33
CA THR A 37 -11.39 14.21 -2.65
C THR A 37 -12.46 13.33 -3.27
N PRO A 38 -12.36 13.04 -4.60
CA PRO A 38 -13.47 12.40 -5.32
C PRO A 38 -13.89 11.06 -4.72
N ILE A 39 -12.96 10.32 -4.12
CA ILE A 39 -13.28 9.03 -3.49
C ILE A 39 -14.11 9.24 -2.21
N HIS A 40 -13.72 10.20 -1.37
CA HIS A 40 -14.49 10.58 -0.18
C HIS A 40 -15.84 11.19 -0.56
N ASP A 41 -15.89 12.01 -1.62
CA ASP A 41 -17.12 12.66 -2.11
C ASP A 41 -18.17 11.61 -2.55
N HIS A 42 -17.74 10.40 -2.89
CA HIS A 42 -18.59 9.25 -3.16
C HIS A 42 -18.92 8.39 -1.92
N GLY A 43 -18.53 8.82 -0.71
CA GLY A 43 -18.84 8.14 0.55
C GLY A 43 -17.94 6.93 0.82
N ILE A 44 -16.73 6.92 0.31
CA ILE A 44 -15.75 5.86 0.54
C ILE A 44 -14.62 6.42 1.41
N HIS A 45 -14.66 6.13 2.74
CA HIS A 45 -13.69 6.63 3.72
C HIS A 45 -12.95 5.49 4.44
N GLY A 46 -13.17 4.22 4.02
CA GLY A 46 -12.60 3.03 4.66
C GLY A 46 -13.55 2.33 5.63
N GLU A 47 -14.84 2.66 5.64
CA GLU A 47 -15.83 2.02 6.50
C GLU A 47 -15.85 0.49 6.28
N ASN A 48 -16.05 -0.24 7.38
CA ASN A 48 -16.03 -1.70 7.40
C ASN A 48 -14.70 -2.34 7.00
N GLN A 49 -13.62 -1.53 6.87
CA GLN A 49 -12.27 -2.05 6.64
C GLN A 49 -11.49 -2.09 7.94
N VAL A 50 -10.59 -3.07 8.06
CA VAL A 50 -9.70 -3.23 9.20
C VAL A 50 -8.26 -3.30 8.69
N ILE A 51 -7.42 -2.38 9.17
CA ILE A 51 -5.98 -2.32 8.89
C ILE A 51 -5.25 -2.78 10.15
N ALA A 52 -4.39 -3.78 10.03
CA ALA A 52 -3.42 -4.08 11.07
C ALA A 52 -2.16 -3.22 10.89
N VAL A 53 -1.64 -2.70 11.98
CA VAL A 53 -0.38 -1.95 12.02
C VAL A 53 0.58 -2.65 12.97
N LEU A 54 1.65 -3.23 12.42
CA LEU A 54 2.74 -3.82 13.18
C LEU A 54 3.87 -2.81 13.28
N ASP A 55 4.03 -2.21 14.46
CA ASP A 55 4.97 -1.12 14.69
C ASP A 55 5.34 -1.02 16.18
N THR A 56 5.78 0.15 16.65
CA THR A 56 6.24 0.43 18.02
C THR A 56 5.10 0.67 19.03
N GLY A 57 3.86 0.35 18.68
CA GLY A 57 2.69 0.57 19.53
C GLY A 57 1.83 1.75 19.09
N LEU A 58 0.93 2.20 19.95
CA LEU A 58 -0.01 3.30 19.71
C LEU A 58 -0.33 4.04 20.99
N ASP A 59 -0.27 5.36 20.98
CA ASP A 59 -0.93 6.20 22.00
C ASP A 59 -2.45 6.18 21.80
N VAL A 60 -3.11 5.29 22.51
CA VAL A 60 -4.57 5.07 22.43
C VAL A 60 -5.38 6.25 22.94
N ASN A 61 -4.77 7.17 23.70
CA ASN A 61 -5.40 8.35 24.28
C ASN A 61 -5.38 9.55 23.33
N LEU A 62 -4.64 9.45 22.22
CA LEU A 62 -4.62 10.51 21.21
C LEU A 62 -6.01 10.68 20.58
N CYS A 63 -6.45 11.92 20.35
CA CYS A 63 -7.79 12.23 19.85
C CYS A 63 -8.16 11.54 18.53
N TYR A 64 -7.17 11.13 17.75
CA TYR A 64 -7.36 10.37 16.50
C TYR A 64 -7.81 8.93 16.73
N PHE A 65 -7.65 8.39 17.96
CA PHE A 65 -7.93 6.98 18.28
C PHE A 65 -8.85 6.79 19.48
N VAL A 66 -8.93 7.78 20.38
CA VAL A 66 -9.72 7.68 21.62
C VAL A 66 -11.19 7.36 21.36
N GLU A 67 -11.78 6.50 22.21
CA GLU A 67 -13.21 6.28 22.18
C GLU A 67 -13.95 7.43 22.87
N PRO A 68 -15.20 7.75 22.44
CA PRO A 68 -15.99 8.83 23.05
C PRO A 68 -16.26 8.64 24.55
N ASP A 69 -16.29 7.40 25.03
CA ASP A 69 -16.50 7.05 26.44
C ASP A 69 -15.18 6.90 27.23
N GLY A 70 -14.04 7.13 26.57
CA GLY A 70 -12.71 6.97 27.16
C GLY A 70 -12.30 5.53 27.45
N SER A 71 -13.05 4.52 26.96
CA SER A 71 -12.72 3.12 27.22
C SER A 71 -11.45 2.67 26.51
N ALA A 72 -10.62 1.87 27.20
CA ALA A 72 -9.42 1.27 26.64
C ALA A 72 -9.75 0.19 25.58
N PRO A 73 -8.89 -0.05 24.58
CA PRO A 73 -9.08 -1.13 23.61
C PRO A 73 -8.97 -2.51 24.28
N PRO A 74 -9.58 -3.57 23.68
CA PRO A 74 -9.31 -4.94 24.10
C PRO A 74 -7.83 -5.28 23.93
N ILE A 75 -7.23 -5.84 24.97
CA ILE A 75 -5.80 -6.16 25.01
C ILE A 75 -5.61 -7.66 24.85
N ASN A 76 -4.73 -8.06 23.96
CA ASN A 76 -4.19 -9.39 23.84
C ASN A 76 -2.71 -9.37 24.23
N THR A 77 -2.29 -10.39 24.98
CA THR A 77 -0.88 -10.61 25.32
C THR A 77 -0.42 -11.93 24.73
N GLY A 78 0.87 -12.04 24.40
CA GLY A 78 1.43 -13.35 24.03
C GLY A 78 1.42 -14.29 25.23
N THR A 79 1.47 -15.58 24.99
CA THR A 79 1.61 -16.58 26.05
C THR A 79 3.08 -16.90 26.29
N PRO A 80 3.50 -17.31 27.53
CA PRO A 80 4.88 -17.66 27.83
C PRO A 80 5.48 -18.77 26.94
N ASN A 81 4.65 -19.53 26.24
CA ASN A 81 5.05 -20.61 25.31
C ASN A 81 4.95 -20.19 23.82
N GLY A 82 4.88 -18.90 23.51
CA GLY A 82 4.94 -18.37 22.14
C GLY A 82 3.64 -18.39 21.34
N GLY A 83 2.48 -18.63 21.99
CA GLY A 83 1.18 -18.44 21.35
C GLY A 83 0.72 -16.99 21.45
N LEU A 84 0.21 -16.42 20.34
CA LEU A 84 -0.42 -15.12 20.33
C LEU A 84 -1.93 -15.26 20.56
N GLN A 85 -2.48 -14.51 21.51
CA GLN A 85 -3.92 -14.40 21.71
C GLN A 85 -4.53 -13.58 20.57
N SER A 86 -5.75 -13.91 20.14
CA SER A 86 -6.46 -13.19 19.07
C SER A 86 -7.97 -13.08 19.33
N ASP A 87 -8.41 -13.40 20.53
CA ASP A 87 -9.83 -13.52 20.91
C ASP A 87 -10.37 -12.27 21.61
N HIS A 88 -9.52 -11.37 22.10
CA HIS A 88 -9.94 -10.09 22.64
C HIS A 88 -10.08 -9.08 21.50
N VAL A 89 -11.26 -9.05 20.88
CA VAL A 89 -11.61 -8.15 19.78
C VAL A 89 -12.97 -7.52 20.03
N ASN A 90 -13.09 -6.21 19.85
CA ASN A 90 -14.37 -5.52 19.90
C ASN A 90 -14.62 -4.72 18.60
N PRO A 91 -15.28 -5.30 17.61
CA PRO A 91 -15.53 -4.65 16.33
C PRO A 91 -16.52 -3.47 16.41
N ALA A 92 -17.20 -3.28 17.57
CA ALA A 92 -18.10 -2.13 17.76
C ALA A 92 -17.35 -0.82 18.09
N ARG A 93 -16.06 -0.90 18.44
CA ARG A 93 -15.26 0.29 18.72
C ARG A 93 -15.09 1.17 17.48
N ARG A 94 -14.88 2.47 17.72
CA ARG A 94 -14.70 3.46 16.66
C ARG A 94 -13.42 3.20 15.86
N LYS A 95 -12.28 3.04 16.53
CA LYS A 95 -10.97 2.94 15.89
C LYS A 95 -10.23 1.65 16.25
N VAL A 96 -9.75 1.48 17.46
CA VAL A 96 -8.89 0.36 17.84
C VAL A 96 -9.73 -0.81 18.33
N ILE A 97 -9.90 -1.82 17.50
CA ILE A 97 -10.72 -2.99 17.80
C ILE A 97 -9.98 -4.09 18.56
N ALA A 98 -8.65 -4.12 18.47
CA ALA A 98 -7.76 -4.99 19.23
C ALA A 98 -6.38 -4.33 19.37
N TYR A 99 -5.72 -4.57 20.50
CA TYR A 99 -4.35 -4.14 20.79
C TYR A 99 -3.56 -5.36 21.26
N ASP A 100 -2.52 -5.71 20.53
CA ASP A 100 -1.75 -6.92 20.72
C ASP A 100 -0.33 -6.58 21.18
N PHE A 101 0.00 -6.84 22.43
CA PHE A 101 1.37 -6.75 22.93
C PHE A 101 2.15 -8.00 22.52
N LEU A 102 3.07 -7.87 21.59
CA LEU A 102 3.89 -8.99 21.10
C LEU A 102 5.09 -9.27 22.03
N TYR A 103 5.55 -8.25 22.77
CA TYR A 103 6.70 -8.29 23.68
C TYR A 103 6.39 -7.61 25.01
N SER A 104 5.31 -8.03 25.70
CA SER A 104 4.93 -7.47 26.98
C SER A 104 5.91 -7.84 28.10
N CYS A 105 5.98 -7.02 29.15
CA CYS A 105 6.77 -7.27 30.35
C CYS A 105 6.39 -8.56 31.07
N ASP A 106 5.15 -8.99 30.95
CA ASP A 106 4.68 -10.29 31.46
C ASP A 106 5.37 -11.48 30.80
N GLN A 107 5.77 -11.32 29.54
CA GLN A 107 6.49 -12.36 28.78
C GLN A 107 7.99 -12.31 29.02
N PHE A 108 8.53 -11.09 29.28
CA PHE A 108 9.96 -10.81 29.41
C PHE A 108 10.24 -10.03 30.71
N PRO A 109 9.94 -10.58 31.89
CA PRO A 109 9.92 -9.83 33.16
C PRO A 109 11.26 -9.25 33.61
N ASN A 110 12.36 -9.58 32.93
CA ASN A 110 13.70 -9.10 33.26
C ASN A 110 14.32 -8.18 32.18
N THR A 111 13.52 -7.71 31.23
CA THR A 111 14.01 -6.84 30.16
C THR A 111 13.60 -5.38 30.42
N ASN A 112 14.60 -4.49 30.47
CA ASN A 112 14.32 -3.06 30.53
C ASN A 112 13.77 -2.61 29.19
N GLY A 113 12.57 -2.00 29.18
CA GLY A 113 11.98 -1.41 27.99
C GLY A 113 10.91 -2.25 27.28
N CYS A 114 10.42 -3.32 27.92
CA CYS A 114 9.18 -3.98 27.50
C CYS A 114 7.97 -3.08 27.77
N ASP A 115 6.93 -3.19 26.99
CA ASP A 115 5.68 -2.46 27.21
C ASP A 115 4.86 -3.11 28.33
N ASP A 116 4.31 -2.27 29.22
CA ASP A 116 3.47 -2.70 30.33
C ASP A 116 1.99 -2.52 29.97
N PRO A 117 1.25 -3.61 29.71
CA PRO A 117 -0.18 -3.54 29.40
C PRO A 117 -1.03 -2.88 30.51
N ALA A 118 -0.52 -2.84 31.75
CA ALA A 118 -1.18 -2.18 32.86
C ALA A 118 -0.99 -0.65 32.89
N ASN A 119 -0.04 -0.14 32.10
CA ASN A 119 0.30 1.28 32.04
C ASN A 119 0.04 1.85 30.63
N ALA A 120 -1.13 2.45 30.42
CA ALA A 120 -1.51 3.03 29.13
C ALA A 120 -0.58 4.15 28.60
N LEU A 121 0.30 4.70 29.46
CA LEU A 121 1.30 5.70 29.06
C LEU A 121 2.52 5.09 28.35
N ASP A 122 2.69 3.76 28.44
CA ASP A 122 3.83 3.05 27.84
C ASP A 122 3.51 2.46 26.46
N TYR A 123 2.29 2.65 25.93
CA TYR A 123 1.84 1.98 24.70
C TYR A 123 2.60 2.39 23.44
N ASP A 124 3.23 3.56 23.39
CA ASP A 124 4.15 3.92 22.30
C ASP A 124 5.21 4.92 22.77
N ASN A 125 6.25 4.41 23.38
CA ASN A 125 7.38 5.21 23.88
C ASN A 125 8.16 5.94 22.78
N GLN A 126 8.05 5.50 21.51
CA GLN A 126 8.82 6.05 20.40
C GLN A 126 7.98 7.00 19.53
N GLY A 127 6.66 6.86 19.53
CA GLY A 127 5.73 7.64 18.73
C GLY A 127 5.70 7.27 17.24
N HIS A 128 6.49 6.29 16.81
CA HIS A 128 6.56 5.90 15.40
C HIS A 128 5.29 5.15 14.97
N GLY A 129 4.85 4.15 15.75
CA GLY A 129 3.63 3.38 15.46
C GLY A 129 2.38 4.25 15.53
N THR A 130 2.31 5.19 16.47
CA THR A 130 1.22 6.18 16.57
C THR A 130 1.11 7.01 15.31
N HIS A 131 2.23 7.53 14.79
CA HIS A 131 2.23 8.32 13.56
C HIS A 131 1.87 7.47 12.33
N ALA A 132 2.36 6.22 12.25
CA ALA A 132 2.02 5.28 11.18
C ALA A 132 0.52 4.93 11.18
N ALA A 133 -0.03 4.61 12.35
CA ALA A 133 -1.47 4.32 12.48
C ALA A 133 -2.33 5.55 12.16
N ALA A 134 -1.89 6.76 12.58
CA ALA A 134 -2.57 8.01 12.25
C ALA A 134 -2.54 8.31 10.76
N ALA A 135 -1.45 8.04 10.06
CA ALA A 135 -1.36 8.18 8.61
C ALA A 135 -2.28 7.21 7.85
N ALA A 136 -2.44 5.99 8.35
CA ALA A 136 -3.29 4.97 7.73
C ALA A 136 -4.79 5.21 7.95
N ALA A 137 -5.20 5.44 9.20
CA ALA A 137 -6.60 5.43 9.62
C ALA A 137 -6.93 6.41 10.77
N GLY A 138 -6.10 7.41 11.05
CA GLY A 138 -6.41 8.43 12.06
C GLY A 138 -7.66 9.22 11.70
N ASP A 139 -8.53 9.47 12.69
CA ASP A 139 -9.78 10.23 12.55
C ASP A 139 -10.04 10.99 13.84
N ARG A 140 -10.02 12.32 13.77
CA ARG A 140 -10.12 13.17 14.95
C ARG A 140 -11.50 13.13 15.59
N LEU A 141 -11.53 13.03 16.92
CA LEU A 141 -12.75 13.16 17.71
C LEU A 141 -12.92 14.63 18.21
N PRO A 142 -14.13 15.21 18.14
CA PRO A 142 -15.36 14.64 17.58
C PRO A 142 -15.33 14.63 16.06
N ALA A 143 -15.75 13.53 15.45
CA ALA A 143 -15.83 13.34 14.01
C ALA A 143 -16.98 14.20 13.41
N ILE A 144 -16.90 15.53 13.58
CA ILE A 144 -17.95 16.48 13.12
C ILE A 144 -17.60 17.04 11.73
N ALA A 145 -16.32 17.12 11.41
CA ALA A 145 -15.83 17.57 10.12
C ALA A 145 -14.42 17.00 9.92
N HIS A 146 -14.05 16.77 8.67
CA HIS A 146 -12.70 16.38 8.31
C HIS A 146 -11.66 17.37 8.87
N ASP A 147 -10.69 16.83 9.61
CA ASP A 147 -9.53 17.58 10.09
C ASP A 147 -8.37 17.43 9.11
N TYR A 148 -7.55 18.45 8.96
CA TYR A 148 -6.40 18.46 8.04
C TYR A 148 -5.36 17.37 8.32
N ALA A 149 -5.39 16.75 9.48
CA ALA A 149 -4.50 15.66 9.86
C ALA A 149 -5.21 14.30 9.92
N ASP A 150 -6.50 14.23 9.55
CA ASP A 150 -7.17 12.96 9.33
C ASP A 150 -6.51 12.19 8.18
N SER A 151 -6.53 10.87 8.29
CA SER A 151 -5.93 9.96 7.31
C SER A 151 -6.68 9.92 5.98
N ILE A 152 -6.09 9.17 5.04
CA ILE A 152 -6.75 8.81 3.78
C ILE A 152 -7.97 7.89 4.01
N ALA A 153 -7.97 7.06 5.06
CA ALA A 153 -9.06 6.13 5.39
C ALA A 153 -9.60 6.35 6.81
N PRO A 154 -10.19 7.55 7.10
CA PRO A 154 -10.64 7.90 8.46
C PRO A 154 -11.76 6.98 8.98
N GLY A 155 -12.54 6.32 8.11
CA GLY A 155 -13.57 5.36 8.47
C GLY A 155 -13.04 3.95 8.81
N ALA A 156 -11.78 3.63 8.48
CA ALA A 156 -11.21 2.32 8.76
C ALA A 156 -10.91 2.12 10.26
N LYS A 157 -10.94 0.85 10.68
CA LYS A 157 -10.60 0.42 12.03
C LYS A 157 -9.20 -0.20 12.08
N LEU A 158 -8.65 -0.27 13.28
CA LEU A 158 -7.27 -0.69 13.51
C LEU A 158 -7.20 -1.94 14.41
N VAL A 159 -6.31 -2.83 14.04
CA VAL A 159 -5.67 -3.82 14.91
C VAL A 159 -4.23 -3.34 15.11
N ILE A 160 -3.84 -3.10 16.35
CA ILE A 160 -2.47 -2.67 16.67
C ILE A 160 -1.68 -3.87 17.16
N GLN A 161 -0.57 -4.13 16.50
CA GLN A 161 0.39 -5.17 16.88
C GLN A 161 1.67 -4.49 17.34
N ASP A 162 1.78 -4.35 18.65
CA ASP A 162 2.88 -3.67 19.31
C ASP A 162 4.08 -4.60 19.43
N ALA A 163 5.11 -4.28 18.64
CA ALA A 163 6.41 -4.92 18.67
C ALA A 163 7.48 -3.97 19.22
N GLY A 164 7.08 -2.89 19.87
CA GLY A 164 7.98 -1.92 20.50
C GLY A 164 8.88 -2.60 21.52
N TYR A 165 10.17 -2.28 21.48
CA TYR A 165 11.15 -2.81 22.40
C TYR A 165 12.31 -1.83 22.59
N VAL A 166 12.54 -1.41 23.81
CA VAL A 166 13.59 -0.45 24.20
C VAL A 166 14.69 -1.15 25.02
N GLY A 167 14.94 -2.44 24.78
CA GLY A 167 15.97 -3.20 25.48
C GLY A 167 17.29 -3.28 24.73
N GLY A 168 18.40 -3.28 25.46
CA GLY A 168 19.74 -3.47 24.91
C GLY A 168 20.03 -4.92 24.55
N ASP A 169 19.18 -5.52 23.73
CA ASP A 169 19.39 -6.87 23.22
C ASP A 169 20.27 -6.85 21.96
N ASN A 170 20.70 -8.04 21.53
CA ASN A 170 21.52 -8.21 20.33
C ASN A 170 20.74 -7.98 19.01
N CYS A 171 19.54 -7.44 19.05
CA CYS A 171 18.67 -7.18 17.93
C CYS A 171 18.82 -5.76 17.37
N SER A 172 19.95 -5.13 17.59
CA SER A 172 20.32 -3.80 17.10
C SER A 172 20.15 -3.56 15.58
N GLN A 173 19.75 -4.59 14.85
CA GLN A 173 19.50 -4.50 13.40
C GLN A 173 18.09 -4.02 13.04
N ARG A 174 17.18 -3.94 14.02
CA ARG A 174 15.79 -3.48 13.86
C ARG A 174 15.45 -2.50 15.00
N PRO A 175 15.94 -1.27 14.92
CA PRO A 175 15.65 -0.28 15.97
C PRO A 175 14.14 -0.10 16.12
N GLY A 176 13.64 -0.27 17.34
CA GLY A 176 12.25 -0.06 17.69
C GLY A 176 11.30 -1.25 17.46
N ILE A 177 11.70 -2.26 16.72
CA ILE A 177 10.93 -3.50 16.54
C ILE A 177 11.71 -4.66 17.14
N GLY A 178 11.09 -5.42 18.05
CA GLY A 178 11.69 -6.59 18.69
C GLY A 178 12.13 -7.66 17.71
N CYS A 179 13.06 -8.52 18.11
CA CYS A 179 13.57 -9.59 17.27
C CYS A 179 13.38 -10.98 17.87
N PRO A 180 13.56 -12.01 17.05
CA PRO A 180 13.30 -12.10 15.64
C PRO A 180 11.78 -12.12 15.40
N VAL A 181 11.29 -11.33 14.50
CA VAL A 181 9.87 -11.31 14.19
C VAL A 181 9.53 -12.52 13.33
N ASN A 182 8.89 -13.54 13.89
CA ASN A 182 8.24 -14.59 13.12
C ASN A 182 6.91 -14.05 12.61
N LEU A 183 6.85 -13.70 11.34
CA LEU A 183 5.70 -13.01 10.76
C LEU A 183 4.47 -13.90 10.60
N THR A 184 4.63 -15.21 10.42
CA THR A 184 3.48 -16.10 10.20
C THR A 184 2.43 -16.05 11.32
N PRO A 185 2.77 -16.23 12.61
CA PRO A 185 1.77 -16.15 13.68
C PRO A 185 1.23 -14.71 13.88
N ILE A 186 2.02 -13.68 13.60
CA ILE A 186 1.62 -12.29 13.72
C ILE A 186 0.58 -11.94 12.65
N LEU A 187 0.83 -12.31 11.40
CA LEU A 187 -0.12 -12.14 10.31
C LEU A 187 -1.41 -12.93 10.53
N ASP A 188 -1.30 -14.18 11.06
CA ASP A 188 -2.43 -15.03 11.41
C ASP A 188 -3.29 -14.42 12.53
N GLN A 189 -2.66 -13.83 13.55
CA GLN A 189 -3.34 -13.10 14.62
C GLN A 189 -4.18 -11.96 14.05
N ALA A 190 -3.57 -11.05 13.28
CA ALA A 190 -4.27 -9.92 12.65
C ALA A 190 -5.40 -10.38 11.72
N TYR A 191 -5.16 -11.44 10.94
CA TYR A 191 -6.17 -12.01 10.05
C TYR A 191 -7.39 -12.55 10.80
N LYS A 192 -7.19 -13.26 11.90
CA LYS A 192 -8.26 -13.77 12.79
C LYS A 192 -9.03 -12.65 13.46
N GLN A 193 -8.39 -11.52 13.73
CA GLN A 193 -9.01 -10.31 14.30
C GLN A 193 -9.77 -9.48 13.25
N GLY A 194 -9.78 -9.89 11.99
CA GLY A 194 -10.56 -9.27 10.92
C GLY A 194 -9.77 -8.38 9.97
N ALA A 195 -8.47 -8.16 10.20
CA ALA A 195 -7.65 -7.37 9.27
C ALA A 195 -7.54 -8.07 7.90
N ARG A 196 -7.57 -7.25 6.84
CA ARG A 196 -7.34 -7.69 5.46
C ARG A 196 -6.29 -6.84 4.75
N ILE A 197 -5.77 -5.86 5.45
CA ILE A 197 -4.61 -5.04 5.06
C ILE A 197 -3.68 -5.01 6.26
N HIS A 198 -2.41 -5.25 6.05
CA HIS A 198 -1.39 -5.28 7.10
C HIS A 198 -0.27 -4.32 6.75
N SER A 199 -0.14 -3.24 7.51
CA SER A 199 0.83 -2.16 7.29
C SER A 199 2.08 -2.35 8.13
N ASN A 200 3.25 -2.22 7.49
CA ASN A 200 4.56 -2.41 8.09
C ASN A 200 5.49 -1.28 7.66
N SER A 201 5.87 -0.44 8.61
CA SER A 201 6.75 0.70 8.39
C SER A 201 8.19 0.45 8.88
N TRP A 202 8.66 -0.77 8.76
CA TRP A 202 9.95 -1.25 9.23
C TRP A 202 10.58 -2.25 8.24
N GLY A 203 11.83 -2.64 8.48
CA GLY A 203 12.52 -3.65 7.68
C GLY A 203 13.90 -3.94 8.20
N ASP A 204 14.57 -4.92 7.62
CA ASP A 204 15.90 -5.34 8.03
C ASP A 204 16.93 -4.25 7.73
N ARG A 205 17.73 -3.86 8.72
CA ARG A 205 18.88 -2.94 8.61
C ARG A 205 18.59 -1.54 8.05
N GLN A 206 17.45 -0.94 8.37
CA GLN A 206 17.20 0.44 8.02
C GLN A 206 18.22 1.38 8.73
N GLY A 207 18.77 2.34 7.98
CA GLY A 207 19.64 3.39 8.54
C GLY A 207 21.08 2.97 8.87
N VAL A 208 21.51 1.74 8.60
CA VAL A 208 22.89 1.29 8.81
C VAL A 208 23.68 1.40 7.52
N PRO A 209 24.86 2.07 7.50
CA PRO A 209 25.77 2.01 6.34
C PRO A 209 26.19 0.57 6.09
N VAL A 210 25.74 -0.02 5.00
CA VAL A 210 26.14 -1.39 4.60
C VAL A 210 27.06 -1.33 3.39
N PRO A 211 28.10 -2.16 3.34
CA PRO A 211 28.89 -2.32 2.13
C PRO A 211 27.99 -2.89 1.02
N LEU A 212 28.14 -2.37 -0.18
CA LEU A 212 27.40 -2.83 -1.36
C LEU A 212 28.00 -4.12 -1.95
N PRO A 213 27.15 -5.00 -2.50
CA PRO A 213 25.69 -4.95 -2.56
C PRO A 213 25.06 -5.24 -1.20
N SER A 214 24.01 -4.48 -0.87
CA SER A 214 23.29 -4.68 0.39
C SER A 214 22.70 -6.10 0.45
N PRO A 215 22.90 -6.86 1.55
CA PRO A 215 22.25 -8.15 1.72
C PRO A 215 20.74 -8.04 1.97
N THR A 216 20.20 -6.84 2.11
CA THR A 216 18.82 -6.60 2.55
C THR A 216 17.79 -6.71 1.42
N ALA A 217 18.18 -6.62 0.14
CA ALA A 217 17.29 -6.83 -1.00
C ALA A 217 17.07 -8.32 -1.35
N ASN A 218 17.51 -9.23 -0.49
CA ASN A 218 17.39 -10.67 -0.71
C ASN A 218 15.99 -11.18 -0.37
N TYR A 219 15.63 -12.30 -0.99
CA TYR A 219 14.50 -13.10 -0.60
C TYR A 219 14.81 -13.86 0.70
N SER A 220 14.54 -13.22 1.84
CA SER A 220 14.83 -13.72 3.19
C SER A 220 13.80 -14.75 3.66
N GLN A 221 14.05 -15.39 4.81
CA GLN A 221 13.05 -16.26 5.45
C GLN A 221 11.75 -15.50 5.75
N SER A 222 11.83 -14.25 6.24
CA SER A 222 10.65 -13.43 6.51
C SER A 222 9.90 -13.05 5.23
N ALA A 223 10.59 -12.80 4.11
CA ALA A 223 9.95 -12.58 2.81
C ALA A 223 9.21 -13.84 2.32
N ARG A 224 9.84 -15.01 2.50
CA ARG A 224 9.22 -16.31 2.19
C ARG A 224 7.98 -16.58 3.05
N ASP A 225 8.02 -16.25 4.34
CA ASP A 225 6.91 -16.45 5.27
C ASP A 225 5.72 -15.55 4.91
N VAL A 226 5.97 -14.31 4.50
CA VAL A 226 4.92 -13.41 3.96
C VAL A 226 4.30 -14.00 2.70
N ASP A 227 5.12 -14.44 1.74
CA ASP A 227 4.60 -15.03 0.49
C ASP A 227 3.77 -16.28 0.75
N ALA A 228 4.23 -17.15 1.64
CA ALA A 228 3.50 -18.37 2.03
C ALA A 228 2.17 -18.03 2.72
N PHE A 229 2.17 -17.02 3.60
CA PHE A 229 0.97 -16.57 4.29
C PHE A 229 -0.07 -16.00 3.32
N VAL A 230 0.33 -15.06 2.46
CA VAL A 230 -0.58 -14.43 1.48
C VAL A 230 -1.09 -15.46 0.47
N TYR A 231 -0.27 -16.45 0.08
CA TYR A 231 -0.72 -17.55 -0.78
C TYR A 231 -1.82 -18.40 -0.14
N ALA A 232 -1.73 -18.62 1.17
CA ALA A 232 -2.75 -19.34 1.96
C ALA A 232 -3.98 -18.46 2.28
N HIS A 233 -3.83 -17.13 2.33
CA HIS A 233 -4.85 -16.15 2.68
C HIS A 233 -4.94 -15.07 1.56
N PRO A 234 -5.49 -15.43 0.39
CA PRO A 234 -5.40 -14.60 -0.83
C PRO A 234 -6.17 -13.28 -0.76
N ASP A 235 -6.94 -13.02 0.29
CA ASP A 235 -7.64 -11.75 0.58
C ASP A 235 -6.88 -10.85 1.58
N MET A 236 -5.65 -11.21 1.97
CA MET A 236 -4.78 -10.43 2.87
C MET A 236 -3.69 -9.70 2.09
N LEU A 237 -3.79 -8.37 1.99
CA LEU A 237 -2.75 -7.52 1.43
C LEU A 237 -1.73 -7.12 2.51
N VAL A 238 -0.45 -7.43 2.29
CA VAL A 238 0.64 -7.02 3.17
C VAL A 238 1.43 -5.90 2.52
N VAL A 239 1.53 -4.76 3.20
CA VAL A 239 2.18 -3.54 2.71
C VAL A 239 3.46 -3.30 3.51
N PHE A 240 4.56 -2.99 2.83
CA PHE A 240 5.85 -2.65 3.43
C PHE A 240 6.44 -1.40 2.80
N ASN A 241 7.20 -0.65 3.58
CA ASN A 241 8.05 0.41 3.04
C ASN A 241 9.32 -0.15 2.38
N THR A 242 10.04 0.70 1.60
CA THR A 242 11.35 0.34 1.03
C THR A 242 12.51 0.48 2.03
N GLY A 243 12.33 1.29 3.08
CA GLY A 243 13.39 1.74 3.98
C GLY A 243 13.98 3.09 3.59
N ASN A 244 14.80 3.64 4.48
CA ASN A 244 15.38 4.98 4.35
C ASN A 244 16.90 4.91 4.31
N GLY A 245 17.51 5.53 3.29
CA GLY A 245 18.94 5.71 3.17
C GLY A 245 19.43 7.03 3.80
N SER A 246 20.71 7.11 4.10
CA SER A 246 21.36 8.34 4.56
C SER A 246 21.80 9.27 3.42
N ASN A 247 21.76 8.80 2.18
CA ASN A 247 22.22 9.53 1.00
C ASN A 247 21.04 9.94 0.12
N LEU A 248 21.17 11.06 -0.59
CA LEU A 248 20.18 11.53 -1.55
C LEU A 248 20.04 10.67 -2.81
N ASP A 249 20.97 9.78 -3.07
CA ASP A 249 20.96 8.83 -4.18
C ASP A 249 21.36 7.44 -3.65
N PRO A 250 20.42 6.68 -3.08
CA PRO A 250 20.70 5.36 -2.57
C PRO A 250 21.12 4.42 -3.70
N PRO A 251 22.03 3.49 -3.41
CA PRO A 251 22.51 2.56 -4.43
C PRO A 251 21.41 1.58 -4.86
N ALA A 252 21.53 1.08 -6.09
CA ALA A 252 20.66 0.02 -6.59
C ALA A 252 20.70 -1.22 -5.67
N SER A 253 19.56 -1.92 -5.58
CA SER A 253 19.36 -3.08 -4.70
C SER A 253 19.56 -2.75 -3.22
N SER A 254 19.12 -1.57 -2.79
CA SER A 254 19.20 -1.12 -1.40
C SER A 254 17.95 -1.40 -0.57
N LEU A 255 16.88 -1.90 -1.17
CA LEU A 255 15.60 -2.24 -0.50
C LEU A 255 15.81 -3.05 0.78
N SER A 256 14.87 -2.94 1.72
CA SER A 256 14.84 -3.77 2.91
C SER A 256 13.88 -4.96 2.78
N ALA A 257 14.30 -6.13 3.30
CA ALA A 257 13.41 -7.25 3.56
C ALA A 257 12.58 -6.96 4.83
N PRO A 258 11.39 -7.56 5.02
CA PRO A 258 10.74 -8.53 4.14
C PRO A 258 9.91 -7.91 3.01
N GLY A 259 9.94 -6.58 2.83
CA GLY A 259 9.19 -5.86 1.80
C GLY A 259 9.49 -6.34 0.37
N CYS A 260 10.68 -6.92 0.12
CA CYS A 260 11.07 -7.50 -1.16
C CYS A 260 10.38 -8.85 -1.47
N ALA A 261 9.45 -9.34 -0.64
CA ALA A 261 8.61 -10.49 -0.97
C ALA A 261 7.79 -10.23 -2.25
N LYS A 262 7.42 -11.28 -2.98
CA LYS A 262 6.69 -11.19 -4.25
C LYS A 262 5.28 -10.64 -4.08
N ASN A 263 4.57 -11.15 -3.07
CA ASN A 263 3.15 -10.87 -2.85
C ASN A 263 2.89 -9.60 -2.02
N THR A 264 3.93 -8.93 -1.49
CA THR A 264 3.77 -7.65 -0.82
C THR A 264 3.46 -6.51 -1.80
N LEU A 265 2.80 -5.47 -1.32
CA LEU A 265 2.82 -4.14 -1.92
C LEU A 265 3.93 -3.35 -1.25
N GLN A 266 5.09 -3.23 -1.91
CA GLN A 266 6.21 -2.45 -1.37
C GLN A 266 6.16 -1.00 -1.85
N VAL A 267 6.32 -0.06 -0.92
CA VAL A 267 6.07 1.37 -1.14
C VAL A 267 7.36 2.18 -0.92
N GLY A 268 7.81 2.87 -1.96
CA GLY A 268 8.83 3.91 -1.88
C GLY A 268 8.23 5.27 -1.50
N GLY A 269 9.08 6.28 -1.34
CA GLY A 269 8.66 7.61 -0.90
C GLY A 269 8.84 8.69 -1.95
N THR A 270 7.86 9.60 -2.09
CA THR A 270 7.98 10.81 -2.91
C THR A 270 7.91 12.08 -2.07
N ARG A 271 8.46 13.15 -2.63
CA ARG A 271 8.14 14.51 -2.23
C ARG A 271 6.84 14.87 -2.96
N THR A 272 5.69 14.57 -2.33
CA THR A 272 4.38 14.71 -2.94
C THR A 272 4.16 16.10 -3.49
N GLN A 273 3.77 16.17 -4.76
CA GLN A 273 3.46 17.38 -5.49
C GLN A 273 2.17 17.20 -6.30
N THR A 274 1.98 18.00 -7.33
CA THR A 274 0.90 17.79 -8.29
C THR A 274 1.28 16.67 -9.26
N ARG A 275 0.30 15.93 -9.76
CA ARG A 275 0.47 14.86 -10.75
C ARG A 275 1.46 15.27 -11.86
N GLY A 276 2.45 14.45 -12.08
CA GLY A 276 3.50 14.65 -13.08
C GLY A 276 4.71 15.46 -12.62
N ASP A 277 4.59 16.14 -11.45
CA ASP A 277 5.68 16.91 -10.84
C ASP A 277 6.23 16.25 -9.58
N ASP A 278 5.71 15.06 -9.21
CA ASP A 278 6.20 14.29 -8.08
C ASP A 278 7.65 13.86 -8.29
N ILE A 279 8.44 13.98 -7.23
CA ILE A 279 9.86 13.63 -7.23
C ILE A 279 10.12 12.53 -6.22
N LEU A 280 10.89 11.51 -6.59
CA LEU A 280 11.32 10.47 -5.66
C LEU A 280 12.11 11.10 -4.51
N ALA A 281 11.75 10.77 -3.27
CA ALA A 281 12.47 11.24 -2.09
C ALA A 281 13.90 10.67 -2.09
N GLY A 282 14.90 11.52 -1.92
CA GLY A 282 16.30 11.12 -2.01
C GLY A 282 16.73 10.06 -1.00
N PHE A 283 16.00 9.89 0.10
CA PHE A 283 16.23 8.84 1.09
C PHE A 283 15.53 7.52 0.77
N SER A 284 14.55 7.51 -0.16
CA SER A 284 13.81 6.28 -0.49
C SER A 284 14.73 5.23 -1.05
N LEU A 285 14.87 4.09 -0.37
CA LEU A 285 15.65 2.97 -0.88
C LEU A 285 15.00 2.40 -2.14
N ILE A 286 15.84 1.88 -3.05
CA ILE A 286 15.45 1.49 -4.41
C ILE A 286 15.84 0.05 -4.72
N GLY A 287 15.13 -0.54 -5.69
CA GLY A 287 15.40 -1.85 -6.25
C GLY A 287 16.58 -1.87 -7.24
N PRO A 288 16.61 -2.88 -8.10
CA PRO A 288 15.74 -4.06 -8.08
C PRO A 288 16.01 -4.95 -6.85
N THR A 289 15.15 -5.96 -6.63
CA THR A 289 15.51 -7.04 -5.68
C THR A 289 16.74 -7.79 -6.16
N ARG A 290 17.32 -8.62 -5.30
CA ARG A 290 18.54 -9.36 -5.63
C ARG A 290 18.39 -10.29 -6.83
N ASP A 291 17.21 -10.87 -6.98
CA ASP A 291 16.83 -11.73 -8.11
C ASP A 291 16.32 -10.94 -9.35
N GLY A 292 16.40 -9.60 -9.32
CA GLY A 292 16.12 -8.73 -10.45
C GLY A 292 14.67 -8.28 -10.61
N ARG A 293 13.75 -8.61 -9.64
CA ARG A 293 12.36 -8.16 -9.72
C ARG A 293 12.25 -6.65 -9.52
N ILE A 294 11.22 -6.09 -10.16
CA ILE A 294 10.81 -4.69 -9.99
C ILE A 294 10.24 -4.52 -8.57
N LYS A 295 10.90 -3.73 -7.77
CA LYS A 295 10.49 -3.22 -6.46
C LYS A 295 11.13 -1.83 -6.27
N PRO A 296 10.45 -0.88 -5.60
CA PRO A 296 9.10 -0.99 -5.04
C PRO A 296 8.02 -1.30 -6.09
N ASP A 297 6.81 -1.62 -5.64
CA ASP A 297 5.66 -1.74 -6.56
C ASP A 297 5.13 -0.35 -6.94
N VAL A 298 5.02 0.55 -5.95
CA VAL A 298 4.58 1.93 -6.12
C VAL A 298 5.36 2.86 -5.20
N VAL A 299 5.18 4.16 -5.37
CA VAL A 299 5.66 5.19 -4.46
C VAL A 299 4.47 5.94 -3.86
N GLY A 300 4.64 6.51 -2.66
CA GLY A 300 3.60 7.27 -1.98
C GLY A 300 4.14 8.51 -1.27
N PRO A 301 3.27 9.35 -0.68
CA PRO A 301 3.69 10.56 0.01
C PRO A 301 4.56 10.21 1.22
N ALA A 302 5.77 10.76 1.26
CA ALA A 302 6.75 10.45 2.30
C ALA A 302 6.93 11.57 3.34
N TRP A 303 6.27 12.70 3.18
CA TRP A 303 6.13 13.76 4.19
C TRP A 303 4.66 13.85 4.58
N VAL A 304 4.36 13.37 5.78
CA VAL A 304 2.98 13.26 6.27
C VAL A 304 2.86 14.00 7.59
N THR A 305 1.80 14.79 7.74
CA THR A 305 1.39 15.39 9.02
C THR A 305 0.30 14.52 9.63
N ALA A 306 0.58 13.88 10.74
CA ALA A 306 -0.36 12.96 11.40
C ALA A 306 -0.21 13.08 12.93
N GLY A 307 -1.04 12.36 13.68
CA GLY A 307 -1.01 12.35 15.14
C GLY A 307 0.37 12.01 15.71
N ASP A 308 0.78 12.75 16.77
CA ASP A 308 2.05 12.58 17.46
C ASP A 308 1.83 12.22 18.93
N ALA A 309 2.34 11.06 19.37
CA ALA A 309 2.26 10.59 20.75
C ALA A 309 2.95 11.52 21.77
N LYS A 310 3.89 12.34 21.33
CA LYS A 310 4.72 13.17 22.22
C LYS A 310 4.15 14.55 22.53
N VAL A 311 3.05 14.95 21.89
CA VAL A 311 2.52 16.33 21.98
C VAL A 311 1.10 16.31 22.52
N ILE A 312 0.92 15.85 23.75
CA ILE A 312 -0.35 16.02 24.47
C ILE A 312 -0.26 17.32 25.27
N THR A 313 -0.75 18.43 24.72
CA THR A 313 -0.91 19.68 25.45
C THR A 313 -2.40 20.01 25.59
N ASN A 314 -2.91 19.96 26.83
CA ASN A 314 -4.17 20.59 27.26
C ASN A 314 -5.41 20.33 26.36
N ASN A 315 -5.76 19.08 26.09
CA ASN A 315 -6.91 18.67 25.25
C ASN A 315 -6.76 18.98 23.75
N GLU A 316 -5.62 19.43 23.27
CA GLU A 316 -5.35 19.55 21.85
C GLU A 316 -4.69 18.26 21.33
N CYS A 317 -5.09 17.86 20.13
CA CYS A 317 -4.48 16.74 19.45
C CYS A 317 -3.11 17.14 18.91
N GLY A 318 -2.05 16.56 19.43
CA GLY A 318 -0.72 16.76 18.89
C GLY A 318 -0.61 16.21 17.47
N VAL A 319 -0.06 17.01 16.57
CA VAL A 319 0.29 16.58 15.22
C VAL A 319 1.72 16.99 14.93
N THR A 320 2.42 16.18 14.15
CA THR A 320 3.76 16.51 13.65
C THR A 320 3.87 16.13 12.18
N GLN A 321 4.74 16.84 11.45
CA GLN A 321 5.12 16.45 10.11
C GLN A 321 6.42 15.65 10.18
N GLN A 322 6.41 14.46 9.62
CA GLN A 322 7.60 13.61 9.57
C GLN A 322 7.90 13.19 8.13
N GLY A 323 9.19 12.98 7.83
CA GLY A 323 9.68 12.50 6.54
C GLY A 323 10.22 11.08 6.63
N GLY A 324 9.79 10.19 5.73
CA GLY A 324 10.23 8.79 5.68
C GLY A 324 9.32 7.91 4.84
N THR A 325 9.86 6.83 4.28
CA THR A 325 9.04 5.78 3.64
C THR A 325 8.13 5.08 4.64
N SER A 326 8.43 5.21 5.93
CA SER A 326 7.58 4.76 7.05
C SER A 326 6.19 5.40 7.04
N TRP A 327 6.03 6.56 6.41
CA TRP A 327 4.76 7.28 6.30
C TRP A 327 4.07 7.03 4.97
N ALA A 328 4.84 6.78 3.90
CA ALA A 328 4.30 6.41 2.61
C ALA A 328 3.56 5.05 2.65
N SER A 329 4.14 4.06 3.34
CA SER A 329 3.56 2.72 3.47
C SER A 329 2.16 2.72 4.12
N PRO A 330 1.95 3.28 5.32
CA PRO A 330 0.63 3.30 5.94
C PRO A 330 -0.39 4.16 5.17
N THR A 331 0.04 5.26 4.54
CA THR A 331 -0.86 6.06 3.69
C THR A 331 -1.36 5.24 2.48
N ILE A 332 -0.50 4.45 1.84
CA ILE A 332 -0.92 3.53 0.76
C ILE A 332 -1.75 2.35 1.31
N ALA A 333 -1.50 1.90 2.55
CA ALA A 333 -2.36 0.90 3.20
C ALA A 333 -3.78 1.46 3.43
N GLY A 334 -3.91 2.73 3.82
CA GLY A 334 -5.19 3.44 3.87
C GLY A 334 -5.86 3.55 2.50
N ALA A 335 -5.11 3.93 1.46
CA ALA A 335 -5.61 3.94 0.08
C ALA A 335 -6.13 2.55 -0.37
N ALA A 336 -5.44 1.48 0.03
CA ALA A 336 -5.88 0.11 -0.22
C ALA A 336 -7.20 -0.22 0.51
N ALA A 337 -7.45 0.38 1.68
CA ALA A 337 -8.73 0.22 2.39
C ALA A 337 -9.88 0.90 1.62
N LEU A 338 -9.66 2.06 1.02
CA LEU A 338 -10.66 2.69 0.13
C LEU A 338 -10.95 1.81 -1.09
N VAL A 339 -9.91 1.29 -1.75
CA VAL A 339 -10.07 0.35 -2.89
C VAL A 339 -10.82 -0.92 -2.46
N ARG A 340 -10.53 -1.44 -1.26
CA ARG A 340 -11.22 -2.62 -0.75
C ARG A 340 -12.70 -2.33 -0.47
N GLN A 341 -13.03 -1.19 0.14
CA GLN A 341 -14.40 -0.75 0.37
C GLN A 341 -15.16 -0.63 -0.96
N TYR A 342 -14.55 -0.05 -2.00
CA TYR A 342 -15.15 0.07 -3.32
C TYR A 342 -15.67 -1.27 -3.85
N TYR A 343 -14.94 -2.37 -3.64
CA TYR A 343 -15.37 -3.72 -4.05
C TYR A 343 -16.33 -4.34 -3.05
N THR A 344 -16.04 -4.25 -1.75
CA THR A 344 -16.86 -4.92 -0.73
C THR A 344 -18.24 -4.29 -0.54
N GLU A 345 -18.42 -3.02 -0.90
CA GLU A 345 -19.71 -2.34 -0.90
C GLU A 345 -20.40 -2.33 -2.27
N GLY A 346 -19.76 -2.94 -3.29
CA GLY A 346 -20.37 -3.19 -4.58
C GLY A 346 -20.46 -1.96 -5.49
N PHE A 347 -19.53 -1.02 -5.39
CA PHE A 347 -19.43 0.07 -6.35
C PHE A 347 -19.08 -0.42 -7.75
N TYR A 348 -18.18 -1.41 -7.85
CA TYR A 348 -17.91 -2.06 -9.15
C TYR A 348 -19.10 -2.95 -9.57
N PRO A 349 -19.56 -2.94 -10.85
CA PRO A 349 -19.02 -2.20 -12.00
C PRO A 349 -19.71 -0.86 -12.29
N THR A 350 -20.66 -0.44 -11.47
CA THR A 350 -21.57 0.68 -11.80
C THR A 350 -21.10 2.03 -11.26
N GLY A 351 -20.13 2.04 -10.34
CA GLY A 351 -19.69 3.24 -9.61
C GLY A 351 -20.66 3.70 -8.53
N VAL A 352 -21.67 2.89 -8.21
CA VAL A 352 -22.67 3.15 -7.18
C VAL A 352 -22.78 1.93 -6.28
N ALA A 353 -22.75 2.13 -4.95
CA ALA A 353 -22.89 1.06 -3.99
C ALA A 353 -24.16 0.24 -4.24
N THR A 354 -24.00 -1.02 -4.60
CA THR A 354 -25.06 -1.92 -4.99
C THR A 354 -24.88 -3.28 -4.30
N PRO A 355 -25.77 -3.69 -3.37
CA PRO A 355 -25.56 -4.91 -2.58
C PRO A 355 -25.35 -6.19 -3.42
N SER A 356 -25.99 -6.31 -4.58
CA SER A 356 -25.81 -7.48 -5.48
C SER A 356 -24.45 -7.54 -6.18
N ASN A 357 -23.68 -6.47 -6.12
CA ASN A 357 -22.36 -6.36 -6.73
C ASN A 357 -21.22 -6.56 -5.71
N GLN A 358 -21.54 -6.71 -4.42
CA GLN A 358 -20.56 -6.91 -3.36
C GLN A 358 -19.78 -8.21 -3.55
N PHE A 359 -18.47 -8.14 -3.37
CA PHE A 359 -17.59 -9.30 -3.32
C PHE A 359 -16.33 -9.02 -2.51
N THR A 360 -15.69 -10.08 -2.04
CA THR A 360 -14.40 -9.98 -1.35
C THR A 360 -13.28 -9.97 -2.40
N PRO A 361 -12.53 -8.87 -2.57
CA PRO A 361 -11.42 -8.82 -3.51
C PRO A 361 -10.22 -9.60 -2.99
N SER A 362 -9.46 -10.22 -3.91
CA SER A 362 -8.15 -10.77 -3.58
C SER A 362 -7.12 -9.65 -3.31
N ALA A 363 -6.04 -9.96 -2.57
CA ALA A 363 -4.89 -9.08 -2.42
C ALA A 363 -4.24 -8.73 -3.77
N ALA A 364 -4.24 -9.69 -4.70
CA ALA A 364 -3.80 -9.46 -6.07
C ALA A 364 -4.65 -8.42 -6.79
N LEU A 365 -5.98 -8.42 -6.59
CA LEU A 365 -6.86 -7.41 -7.17
C LEU A 365 -6.62 -6.02 -6.55
N LEU A 366 -6.46 -5.94 -5.22
CA LEU A 366 -6.13 -4.67 -4.55
C LEU A 366 -4.82 -4.09 -5.08
N LYS A 367 -3.78 -4.91 -5.15
CA LYS A 367 -2.46 -4.53 -5.68
C LYS A 367 -2.56 -4.10 -7.15
N ALA A 368 -3.28 -4.87 -7.99
CA ALA A 368 -3.48 -4.54 -9.40
C ALA A 368 -4.22 -3.21 -9.59
N THR A 369 -5.23 -2.91 -8.77
CA THR A 369 -5.98 -1.65 -8.81
C THR A 369 -5.11 -0.46 -8.42
N ILE A 370 -4.30 -0.58 -7.37
CA ILE A 370 -3.37 0.47 -6.95
C ILE A 370 -2.31 0.73 -8.03
N ILE A 371 -1.80 -0.32 -8.67
CA ILE A 371 -0.85 -0.19 -9.79
C ILE A 371 -1.53 0.42 -11.03
N ALA A 372 -2.77 0.03 -11.33
CA ALA A 372 -3.52 0.63 -12.44
C ALA A 372 -3.79 2.13 -12.22
N ALA A 373 -3.99 2.54 -10.97
CA ALA A 373 -4.11 3.94 -10.57
C ALA A 373 -2.79 4.73 -10.66
N ALA A 374 -1.63 4.04 -10.72
CA ALA A 374 -0.35 4.71 -10.64
C ALA A 374 0.01 5.43 -11.95
N HIS A 375 0.56 6.63 -11.83
CA HIS A 375 1.17 7.40 -12.91
C HIS A 375 2.67 7.57 -12.67
N ARG A 376 3.41 7.76 -13.73
CA ARG A 376 4.84 8.02 -13.67
C ARG A 376 5.11 9.30 -12.88
N ILE A 377 6.05 9.26 -11.91
CA ILE A 377 6.59 10.48 -11.31
C ILE A 377 7.65 11.08 -12.24
N ALA A 378 7.87 12.40 -12.12
CA ALA A 378 8.75 13.12 -13.05
C ALA A 378 10.20 12.64 -12.96
N ASP A 379 10.77 12.73 -11.77
CA ASP A 379 12.21 12.65 -11.57
C ASP A 379 12.60 11.93 -10.28
N LYS A 380 13.88 11.57 -10.16
CA LYS A 380 14.53 11.34 -8.87
C LYS A 380 15.55 12.44 -8.58
N GLN A 381 15.65 12.82 -7.31
CA GLN A 381 16.66 13.77 -6.84
C GLN A 381 18.02 13.05 -6.70
N THR A 382 19.05 13.55 -7.36
CA THR A 382 20.41 13.01 -7.29
C THR A 382 21.36 13.91 -6.48
N SER A 383 21.01 15.19 -6.34
CA SER A 383 21.70 16.15 -5.47
C SER A 383 20.69 17.17 -4.92
N SER A 384 21.13 18.16 -4.19
CA SER A 384 20.26 19.25 -3.72
C SER A 384 19.63 20.07 -4.85
N THR A 385 20.19 20.02 -6.06
CA THR A 385 19.77 20.82 -7.22
C THR A 385 19.46 20.01 -8.47
N ASP A 386 19.91 18.76 -8.56
CA ASP A 386 19.85 18.00 -9.80
C ASP A 386 18.82 16.86 -9.70
N THR A 387 18.09 16.65 -10.78
CA THR A 387 17.13 15.56 -10.96
C THR A 387 17.41 14.79 -12.24
N VAL A 388 16.96 13.52 -12.27
CA VAL A 388 17.06 12.63 -13.44
C VAL A 388 15.70 12.01 -13.71
N ALA A 389 15.24 12.08 -14.96
CA ALA A 389 13.98 11.48 -15.38
C ALA A 389 13.96 9.96 -15.20
N LEU A 390 12.86 9.44 -14.66
CA LEU A 390 12.70 8.02 -14.39
C LEU A 390 11.84 7.32 -15.45
N PRO A 391 12.24 6.12 -15.91
CA PRO A 391 11.34 5.26 -16.69
C PRO A 391 10.24 4.66 -15.81
N THR A 392 9.19 4.12 -16.44
CA THR A 392 8.11 3.38 -15.78
C THR A 392 7.76 2.13 -16.60
N PRO A 393 7.73 0.93 -16.00
CA PRO A 393 8.18 0.68 -14.61
C PRO A 393 9.69 0.79 -14.43
N SER A 394 10.13 1.01 -13.19
CA SER A 394 11.56 1.04 -12.85
C SER A 394 11.85 0.54 -11.43
N ALA A 395 13.12 0.31 -11.15
CA ALA A 395 13.57 -0.07 -9.82
C ALA A 395 13.48 1.05 -8.77
N GLU A 396 13.30 2.29 -9.21
CA GLU A 396 13.19 3.46 -8.33
C GLU A 396 11.76 3.75 -7.90
N GLN A 397 10.81 3.75 -8.86
CA GLN A 397 9.43 4.13 -8.62
C GLN A 397 8.43 2.99 -8.79
N GLY A 398 8.86 1.80 -9.18
CA GLY A 398 7.95 0.74 -9.59
C GLY A 398 7.05 1.22 -10.73
N PHE A 399 5.75 1.11 -10.53
CA PHE A 399 4.74 1.56 -11.50
C PHE A 399 4.31 3.03 -11.31
N GLY A 400 4.87 3.72 -10.30
CA GLY A 400 4.65 5.16 -10.06
C GLY A 400 3.80 5.48 -8.84
N PHE A 401 3.22 6.70 -8.82
CA PHE A 401 2.41 7.24 -7.74
C PHE A 401 0.92 6.99 -8.01
N PRO A 402 0.16 6.31 -7.12
CA PRO A 402 -1.26 6.04 -7.33
C PRO A 402 -2.12 7.31 -7.19
N VAL A 403 -3.06 7.48 -8.12
CA VAL A 403 -4.18 8.41 -8.03
C VAL A 403 -5.46 7.60 -8.19
N LEU A 404 -6.23 7.44 -7.13
CA LEU A 404 -7.33 6.47 -7.08
C LEU A 404 -8.42 6.77 -8.11
N ASP A 405 -8.67 8.05 -8.40
CA ASP A 405 -9.63 8.50 -9.42
C ASP A 405 -9.26 8.04 -10.84
N ASP A 406 -7.99 7.71 -11.10
CA ASP A 406 -7.56 7.17 -12.40
C ASP A 406 -7.96 5.71 -12.63
N ALA A 407 -8.33 5.00 -11.56
CA ALA A 407 -8.70 3.58 -11.65
C ALA A 407 -10.13 3.31 -11.20
N LEU A 408 -10.60 3.92 -10.11
CA LEU A 408 -11.95 3.70 -9.61
C LEU A 408 -12.95 4.48 -10.48
N TYR A 409 -13.97 3.78 -10.95
CA TYR A 409 -14.99 4.36 -11.82
C TYR A 409 -16.21 4.81 -11.02
N PHE A 410 -16.69 6.02 -11.33
CA PHE A 410 -17.96 6.55 -10.83
C PHE A 410 -18.86 7.04 -12.00
N PRO A 411 -20.18 7.23 -11.76
CA PRO A 411 -21.07 7.72 -12.81
C PRO A 411 -20.68 9.12 -13.31
N GLY A 412 -20.42 9.24 -14.60
CA GLY A 412 -19.95 10.48 -15.22
C GLY A 412 -18.50 10.43 -15.69
N ASP A 413 -17.72 9.50 -15.17
CA ASP A 413 -16.34 9.32 -15.59
C ASP A 413 -16.27 8.76 -17.01
N ARG A 414 -15.29 9.26 -17.74
CA ARG A 414 -15.01 8.77 -19.08
C ARG A 414 -14.22 7.44 -19.06
N PRO A 415 -13.16 7.29 -18.26
CA PRO A 415 -12.50 6.00 -18.10
C PRO A 415 -13.43 5.00 -17.42
N LYS A 416 -13.37 3.75 -17.84
CA LYS A 416 -14.09 2.63 -17.24
C LYS A 416 -13.11 1.69 -16.55
N LEU A 417 -13.53 1.10 -15.45
CA LEU A 417 -12.81 0.03 -14.77
C LEU A 417 -13.37 -1.32 -15.21
N ARG A 418 -12.48 -2.25 -15.57
CA ARG A 418 -12.82 -3.65 -15.83
C ARG A 418 -11.89 -4.54 -15.01
N VAL A 419 -12.47 -5.44 -14.23
CA VAL A 419 -11.69 -6.37 -13.40
C VAL A 419 -12.03 -7.82 -13.68
N VAL A 420 -11.04 -8.66 -13.53
CA VAL A 420 -11.16 -10.11 -13.42
C VAL A 420 -10.40 -10.51 -12.17
N ASP A 421 -11.10 -11.08 -11.20
CA ASP A 421 -10.50 -11.64 -9.99
C ASP A 421 -10.80 -13.15 -10.00
N THR A 422 -9.81 -13.94 -10.33
CA THR A 422 -9.97 -15.38 -10.59
C THR A 422 -9.41 -16.18 -9.43
N PRO A 423 -10.26 -16.87 -8.65
CA PRO A 423 -9.79 -17.71 -7.55
C PRO A 423 -9.03 -18.94 -8.07
N LEU A 424 -8.24 -19.57 -7.21
CA LEU A 424 -7.38 -20.69 -7.54
C LEU A 424 -8.13 -21.83 -8.26
N ALA A 425 -9.36 -22.15 -7.83
CA ALA A 425 -10.17 -23.21 -8.44
C ALA A 425 -10.51 -22.95 -9.92
N SER A 426 -10.57 -21.68 -10.33
CA SER A 426 -10.85 -21.23 -11.68
C SER A 426 -9.63 -20.64 -12.40
N GLY A 427 -8.46 -20.67 -11.76
CA GLY A 427 -7.20 -20.18 -12.30
C GLY A 427 -6.76 -20.89 -13.58
N LEU A 428 -5.64 -20.49 -14.13
CA LEU A 428 -5.06 -21.09 -15.34
C LEU A 428 -4.14 -22.27 -14.97
N ALA A 429 -4.32 -23.40 -15.66
CA ALA A 429 -3.38 -24.51 -15.63
C ALA A 429 -2.24 -24.28 -16.64
N GLN A 430 -1.18 -25.08 -16.53
CA GLN A 430 -0.06 -25.06 -17.46
C GLN A 430 -0.55 -25.03 -18.92
N ASN A 431 -0.05 -24.08 -19.71
CA ASN A 431 -0.39 -23.87 -21.12
C ASN A 431 -1.87 -23.45 -21.40
N GLU A 432 -2.68 -23.18 -20.38
CA GLU A 432 -3.98 -22.54 -20.60
C GLU A 432 -3.82 -21.02 -20.82
N SER A 433 -4.78 -20.43 -21.53
CA SER A 433 -4.86 -18.98 -21.71
C SER A 433 -6.28 -18.45 -21.49
N SER A 434 -6.37 -17.20 -21.08
CA SER A 434 -7.61 -16.44 -20.98
C SER A 434 -7.50 -15.20 -21.85
N THR A 435 -8.52 -14.94 -22.68
CA THR A 435 -8.53 -13.80 -23.60
C THR A 435 -9.79 -12.96 -23.40
N ILE A 436 -9.60 -11.65 -23.36
CA ILE A 436 -10.66 -10.63 -23.28
C ILE A 436 -10.51 -9.71 -24.49
N ARG A 437 -11.62 -9.38 -25.14
CA ARG A 437 -11.67 -8.39 -26.21
C ARG A 437 -12.53 -7.22 -25.78
N LEU A 438 -11.99 -6.01 -25.91
CA LEU A 438 -12.65 -4.77 -25.54
C LEU A 438 -12.47 -3.76 -26.68
N ASN A 439 -13.52 -2.99 -26.97
CA ASN A 439 -13.38 -1.82 -27.81
C ASN A 439 -12.98 -0.61 -26.94
N ILE A 440 -11.89 0.03 -27.31
CA ILE A 440 -11.35 1.21 -26.64
C ILE A 440 -11.51 2.40 -27.57
N ARG A 441 -11.96 3.54 -26.99
CA ARG A 441 -11.96 4.83 -27.67
C ARG A 441 -10.68 5.59 -27.32
N ALA A 442 -10.14 6.30 -28.31
CA ALA A 442 -8.99 7.17 -28.12
C ALA A 442 -9.29 8.35 -27.18
N GLY A 443 -8.23 8.95 -26.63
CA GLY A 443 -8.28 10.19 -25.86
C GLY A 443 -8.27 10.03 -24.34
N THR A 444 -8.21 8.78 -23.85
CA THR A 444 -7.96 8.46 -22.44
C THR A 444 -6.90 7.37 -22.40
N PRO A 445 -5.89 7.44 -21.52
CA PRO A 445 -4.89 6.40 -21.38
C PRO A 445 -5.51 5.02 -21.14
N PHE A 446 -4.91 4.00 -21.73
CA PHE A 446 -5.27 2.61 -21.51
C PHE A 446 -4.22 1.93 -20.65
N LYS A 447 -4.66 1.18 -19.66
CA LYS A 447 -3.78 0.30 -18.87
C LYS A 447 -4.40 -1.08 -18.72
N ALA A 448 -3.56 -2.10 -18.73
CA ALA A 448 -3.90 -3.48 -18.35
C ALA A 448 -2.83 -3.96 -17.36
N VAL A 449 -3.24 -4.33 -16.16
CA VAL A 449 -2.36 -4.76 -15.06
C VAL A 449 -2.76 -6.14 -14.60
N LEU A 450 -1.85 -7.10 -14.75
CA LEU A 450 -1.96 -8.47 -14.28
C LEU A 450 -1.14 -8.64 -12.99
N VAL A 451 -1.75 -9.19 -11.96
CA VAL A 451 -1.08 -9.55 -10.69
C VAL A 451 -1.53 -10.94 -10.27
N TRP A 452 -0.61 -11.74 -9.78
CA TRP A 452 -0.97 -13.02 -9.16
C TRP A 452 -0.25 -13.23 -7.84
N THR A 453 -0.93 -13.93 -6.92
CA THR A 453 -0.33 -14.38 -5.68
C THR A 453 0.49 -15.63 -5.99
N ASP A 454 1.80 -15.47 -6.06
CA ASP A 454 2.72 -16.54 -6.41
C ASP A 454 3.08 -17.39 -5.18
N PRO A 455 3.23 -18.73 -5.30
CA PRO A 455 3.72 -19.56 -4.20
C PRO A 455 5.06 -19.05 -3.64
N ALA A 456 5.36 -19.38 -2.38
CA ALA A 456 6.62 -18.99 -1.75
C ALA A 456 7.83 -19.57 -2.50
N GLY A 457 8.83 -18.72 -2.72
CA GLY A 457 10.11 -19.10 -3.34
C GLY A 457 11.05 -19.81 -2.37
N VAL A 458 12.31 -19.91 -2.74
CA VAL A 458 13.38 -20.58 -1.97
C VAL A 458 14.27 -19.53 -1.30
N VAL A 459 14.44 -19.62 0.02
CA VAL A 459 15.39 -18.76 0.74
C VAL A 459 16.81 -19.07 0.28
N ARG A 460 17.54 -18.05 -0.17
CA ARG A 460 18.87 -18.19 -0.71
C ARG A 460 19.89 -17.30 0.00
N GLY A 461 21.14 -17.61 -0.17
CA GLY A 461 22.25 -16.81 0.39
C GLY A 461 22.39 -15.45 -0.30
N ASN A 462 23.06 -14.52 0.38
CA ASN A 462 23.20 -13.12 -0.04
C ASN A 462 23.88 -12.90 -1.41
N SER A 463 24.55 -13.89 -1.96
CA SER A 463 25.20 -13.83 -3.28
C SER A 463 24.39 -14.48 -4.41
N ASP A 464 23.28 -15.15 -4.08
CA ASP A 464 22.46 -15.87 -5.05
C ASP A 464 21.39 -14.93 -5.65
N SER A 465 21.39 -14.80 -6.97
CA SER A 465 20.44 -14.00 -7.74
C SER A 465 19.48 -14.86 -8.58
N THR A 466 19.32 -16.12 -8.24
CA THR A 466 18.36 -17.00 -8.91
C THR A 466 16.94 -16.46 -8.73
N ALA A 467 16.15 -16.46 -9.81
CA ALA A 467 14.76 -16.01 -9.80
C ALA A 467 13.91 -16.77 -8.76
N GLU A 468 13.09 -16.03 -8.03
CA GLU A 468 12.20 -16.57 -6.99
C GLU A 468 10.76 -16.78 -7.48
N LEU A 469 10.45 -16.42 -8.74
CA LEU A 469 9.17 -16.69 -9.35
C LEU A 469 8.95 -18.20 -9.50
N VAL A 470 7.81 -18.68 -8.98
CA VAL A 470 7.46 -20.12 -8.99
C VAL A 470 6.50 -20.44 -10.13
N ASN A 471 5.41 -19.68 -10.22
CA ASN A 471 4.43 -19.79 -11.30
C ASN A 471 4.50 -18.55 -12.17
N ASP A 472 4.54 -18.73 -13.47
CA ASP A 472 4.77 -17.69 -14.46
C ASP A 472 3.55 -17.52 -15.37
N LEU A 473 2.94 -16.34 -15.32
CA LEU A 473 1.87 -15.90 -16.20
C LEU A 473 2.36 -14.74 -17.07
N ASP A 474 2.03 -14.74 -18.35
CA ASP A 474 2.36 -13.66 -19.28
C ASP A 474 1.11 -12.84 -19.63
N LEU A 475 1.23 -11.50 -19.57
CA LEU A 475 0.24 -10.57 -20.13
C LEU A 475 0.67 -10.12 -21.51
N THR A 476 -0.22 -10.22 -22.49
CA THR A 476 -0.04 -9.61 -23.80
C THR A 476 -1.27 -8.80 -24.20
N VAL A 477 -1.03 -7.68 -24.89
CA VAL A 477 -2.08 -6.84 -25.46
C VAL A 477 -1.82 -6.68 -26.95
N THR A 478 -2.78 -7.10 -27.79
CA THR A 478 -2.76 -6.83 -29.23
C THR A 478 -3.63 -5.61 -29.51
N THR A 479 -3.05 -4.59 -30.12
CA THR A 479 -3.74 -3.35 -30.49
C THR A 479 -4.59 -3.53 -31.76
N PRO A 480 -5.52 -2.61 -32.11
CA PRO A 480 -6.27 -2.65 -33.35
C PRO A 480 -5.40 -2.67 -34.61
N SER A 481 -4.26 -1.99 -34.60
CA SER A 481 -3.27 -2.01 -35.70
C SER A 481 -2.47 -3.30 -35.81
N GLY A 482 -2.63 -4.23 -34.86
CA GLY A 482 -1.95 -5.53 -34.83
C GLY A 482 -0.62 -5.55 -34.09
N SER A 483 -0.23 -4.46 -33.44
CA SER A 483 0.97 -4.43 -32.58
C SER A 483 0.77 -5.32 -31.35
N LEU A 484 1.75 -6.19 -31.07
CA LEU A 484 1.76 -7.02 -29.86
C LEU A 484 2.66 -6.36 -28.80
N LEU A 485 2.05 -6.07 -27.65
CA LEU A 485 2.72 -5.50 -26.47
C LEU A 485 2.77 -6.56 -25.38
N ASN A 486 3.95 -6.75 -24.78
CA ASN A 486 4.14 -7.62 -23.62
C ASN A 486 4.02 -6.83 -22.33
N GLY A 487 3.59 -7.46 -21.26
CA GLY A 487 3.66 -6.90 -19.91
C GLY A 487 5.09 -6.49 -19.57
N ASN A 488 5.27 -5.34 -18.92
CA ASN A 488 6.57 -4.76 -18.57
C ASN A 488 7.51 -4.53 -19.78
N GLY A 489 6.97 -4.53 -21.03
CA GLY A 489 7.70 -4.27 -22.26
C GLY A 489 8.46 -5.47 -22.87
N HIS A 490 8.51 -6.60 -22.20
CA HIS A 490 9.18 -7.83 -22.65
C HIS A 490 8.54 -9.07 -22.00
N PRO A 491 8.76 -10.29 -22.53
CA PRO A 491 8.38 -11.50 -21.80
C PRO A 491 9.10 -11.54 -20.44
N ASP A 492 8.33 -11.43 -19.36
CA ASP A 492 8.86 -11.31 -18.00
C ASP A 492 8.86 -12.70 -17.32
N ARG A 493 9.97 -13.07 -16.71
CA ARG A 493 10.16 -14.36 -16.02
C ARG A 493 10.58 -14.17 -14.57
N LEU A 494 10.42 -12.94 -14.05
CA LEU A 494 10.89 -12.56 -12.73
C LEU A 494 9.75 -12.07 -11.84
N ASN A 495 8.83 -11.28 -12.42
CA ASN A 495 7.83 -10.56 -11.66
C ASN A 495 6.49 -11.30 -11.66
N ASN A 496 5.77 -11.24 -10.53
CA ASN A 496 4.36 -11.64 -10.43
C ASN A 496 3.40 -10.45 -10.63
N VAL A 497 3.89 -9.42 -11.31
CA VAL A 497 3.17 -8.22 -11.74
C VAL A 497 3.58 -7.89 -13.16
N GLU A 498 2.62 -7.77 -14.06
CA GLU A 498 2.86 -7.33 -15.44
C GLU A 498 1.88 -6.24 -15.84
N ALA A 499 2.37 -5.20 -16.50
CA ALA A 499 1.54 -4.08 -16.92
C ALA A 499 1.85 -3.66 -18.36
N VAL A 500 0.79 -3.30 -19.08
CA VAL A 500 0.84 -2.60 -20.36
C VAL A 500 0.15 -1.26 -20.19
N SER A 501 0.85 -0.17 -20.52
CA SER A 501 0.31 1.20 -20.51
C SER A 501 0.45 1.82 -21.88
N ILE A 502 -0.60 2.49 -22.36
CA ILE A 502 -0.65 3.20 -23.64
C ILE A 502 -1.26 4.57 -23.38
N ASP A 503 -0.44 5.63 -23.42
CA ASP A 503 -0.88 7.00 -23.11
C ASP A 503 -1.86 7.55 -24.16
N ALA A 504 -1.68 7.16 -25.41
CA ALA A 504 -2.53 7.57 -26.54
C ALA A 504 -3.03 6.35 -27.32
N PRO A 505 -4.03 5.64 -26.80
CA PRO A 505 -4.57 4.47 -27.48
C PRO A 505 -5.30 4.86 -28.76
N GLU A 506 -5.23 4.00 -29.78
CA GLU A 506 -6.04 4.09 -31.00
C GLU A 506 -7.47 3.58 -30.76
N ASN A 507 -8.42 4.03 -31.59
CA ASN A 507 -9.77 3.47 -31.55
C ASN A 507 -9.81 2.05 -32.09
N GLY A 508 -10.53 1.16 -31.43
CA GLY A 508 -10.79 -0.17 -31.95
C GLY A 508 -10.71 -1.28 -30.93
N THR A 509 -10.65 -2.52 -31.43
CA THR A 509 -10.67 -3.71 -30.59
C THR A 509 -9.26 -4.07 -30.13
N TYR A 510 -9.08 -4.04 -28.80
CA TYR A 510 -7.90 -4.57 -28.13
C TYR A 510 -8.14 -6.01 -27.69
N THR A 511 -7.15 -6.86 -27.88
CA THR A 511 -7.17 -8.24 -27.40
C THR A 511 -6.15 -8.41 -26.28
N ILE A 512 -6.64 -8.63 -25.06
CA ILE A 512 -5.85 -8.82 -23.84
C ILE A 512 -5.78 -10.32 -23.57
N THR A 513 -4.60 -10.90 -23.52
CA THR A 513 -4.40 -12.34 -23.32
C THR A 513 -3.47 -12.58 -22.13
N ILE A 514 -3.87 -13.50 -21.26
CA ILE A 514 -3.08 -14.03 -20.14
C ILE A 514 -2.73 -15.47 -20.48
N ASN A 515 -1.46 -15.82 -20.46
CA ASN A 515 -0.96 -17.17 -20.73
C ASN A 515 -0.32 -17.74 -19.46
N ALA A 516 -0.65 -18.97 -19.09
CA ALA A 516 0.06 -19.71 -18.06
C ALA A 516 1.28 -20.41 -18.68
N THR A 517 2.40 -19.73 -18.71
CA THR A 517 3.62 -20.17 -19.37
C THR A 517 4.35 -21.23 -18.57
N HIS A 518 4.36 -21.09 -17.23
CA HIS A 518 4.95 -22.09 -16.35
C HIS A 518 4.18 -22.18 -15.03
N ILE A 519 3.68 -23.36 -14.69
CA ILE A 519 3.02 -23.64 -13.42
C ILE A 519 3.80 -24.76 -12.70
N ALA A 520 4.75 -24.35 -11.85
CA ALA A 520 5.61 -25.29 -11.12
C ALA A 520 4.95 -25.83 -9.85
N GLN A 521 4.05 -25.04 -9.23
CA GLN A 521 3.38 -25.44 -8.00
C GLN A 521 1.86 -25.31 -8.13
N GLY A 522 1.16 -26.35 -7.73
CA GLY A 522 -0.31 -26.45 -7.79
C GLY A 522 -0.80 -26.85 -9.18
N PRO A 523 -2.11 -27.17 -9.31
CA PRO A 523 -2.70 -27.51 -10.60
C PRO A 523 -3.02 -26.28 -11.46
N ARG A 524 -3.13 -25.11 -10.84
CA ARG A 524 -3.58 -23.84 -11.45
C ARG A 524 -2.96 -22.66 -10.70
N GLN A 525 -2.95 -21.49 -11.36
CA GLN A 525 -2.59 -20.20 -10.78
C GLN A 525 -3.80 -19.26 -10.80
N SER A 526 -4.16 -18.71 -9.63
CA SER A 526 -5.10 -17.60 -9.49
C SER A 526 -4.47 -16.30 -10.01
N TYR A 527 -5.30 -15.35 -10.45
CA TYR A 527 -4.81 -14.05 -10.90
C TYR A 527 -5.90 -12.98 -10.82
N ALA A 528 -5.48 -11.74 -10.76
CA ALA A 528 -6.29 -10.55 -10.95
C ALA A 528 -5.82 -9.78 -12.18
N LEU A 529 -6.76 -9.30 -12.99
CA LEU A 529 -6.52 -8.39 -14.10
C LEU A 529 -7.37 -7.15 -13.91
N VAL A 530 -6.74 -6.00 -13.96
CA VAL A 530 -7.38 -4.68 -13.94
C VAL A 530 -7.12 -4.00 -15.28
N ILE A 531 -8.18 -3.48 -15.90
CA ILE A 531 -8.09 -2.71 -17.13
C ILE A 531 -8.78 -1.37 -16.91
N THR A 532 -8.10 -0.27 -17.23
CA THR A 532 -8.66 1.08 -17.25
C THR A 532 -8.55 1.69 -18.65
N GLY A 533 -9.51 2.53 -19.02
CA GLY A 533 -9.55 3.19 -20.33
C GLY A 533 -10.96 3.56 -20.75
N ASP A 534 -11.14 4.28 -21.86
CA ASP A 534 -12.45 4.60 -22.41
C ASP A 534 -13.03 3.38 -23.15
N VAL A 535 -13.58 2.44 -22.35
CA VAL A 535 -14.17 1.18 -22.87
C VAL A 535 -15.55 1.45 -23.46
N ASP A 536 -15.78 1.03 -24.71
CA ASP A 536 -17.09 1.08 -25.35
C ASP A 536 -17.95 -0.11 -24.91
N ASP A 537 -18.91 0.14 -24.04
CA ASP A 537 -19.84 -0.86 -23.51
C ASP A 537 -20.91 -1.30 -24.52
N SER A 538 -21.02 -0.64 -25.67
CA SER A 538 -21.98 -1.03 -26.73
C SER A 538 -21.65 -2.38 -27.37
N VAL A 539 -20.41 -2.88 -27.20
CA VAL A 539 -19.97 -4.18 -27.68
C VAL A 539 -19.70 -5.08 -26.47
N ALA A 540 -20.45 -6.18 -26.37
CA ALA A 540 -20.28 -7.12 -25.25
C ALA A 540 -18.86 -7.68 -25.21
N ALA A 541 -18.21 -7.59 -24.05
CA ALA A 541 -16.92 -8.22 -23.81
C ALA A 541 -17.04 -9.74 -23.99
N SER A 542 -16.23 -10.31 -24.88
CA SER A 542 -16.18 -11.77 -25.08
C SER A 542 -15.00 -12.34 -24.29
N ARG A 543 -15.28 -13.35 -23.45
CA ARG A 543 -14.26 -14.15 -22.76
C ARG A 543 -14.13 -15.50 -23.45
N HIS A 544 -12.92 -15.85 -23.83
CA HIS A 544 -12.60 -17.16 -24.33
C HIS A 544 -11.48 -17.78 -23.50
N ARG A 545 -11.70 -19.00 -23.01
CA ARG A 545 -10.67 -19.81 -22.40
C ARG A 545 -10.20 -20.84 -23.42
N ALA A 546 -8.95 -20.82 -23.76
CA ALA A 546 -8.33 -21.77 -24.68
C ALA A 546 -7.28 -22.62 -23.93
N VAL A 547 -7.22 -23.90 -24.28
CA VAL A 547 -6.15 -24.81 -23.86
C VAL A 547 -5.19 -24.90 -25.04
N ARG A 548 -3.91 -24.59 -24.80
CA ARG A 548 -2.86 -24.86 -25.79
C ARG A 548 -2.40 -26.33 -25.58
N HIS A 549 -2.49 -27.10 -26.63
CA HIS A 549 -1.98 -28.49 -26.66
C HIS A 549 -0.47 -28.53 -26.91
#